data_d1b4f99021fde43e8eab68db8ba1a2f9
#
_entry.id   d1b4f99021fde43e8eab68db8ba1a2f9
#
_cell.length_a   1.000
_cell.length_b   1.000
_cell.length_c   1.000
_cell.angle_alpha   90.00
_cell.angle_beta   90.00
_cell.angle_gamma   90.00
#
_symmetry.space_group_name_H-M   'P 1'
#
loop_
_entity.id
_entity.type
_entity.pdbx_description
1 polymer ?
#
loop_
_entity_poly.entity_id
_entity_poly.type
_entity_poly.pdbx_seq_one_letter_code
_entity_poly.pdbx_strand_id
1 'polypeptide(L)'
;MGHVVWVGLSVVIASLVGCGGSDTSTAGVAAAAARDSAAKADSTKAEETSKTLKITNVMIGKRIGPGGRVAEPTFQFDPVDTVYVSIGTVGSPDTAAFQARFTNQKGEAMDSSVKTIKPKGREHTELHAARAKGWAPGAYRITIYFDGDSVDSKTFAVRKPQ
;
A
#
# COMPACT_ATOMS: atom_id res chain seq x y z
N MET A 1 12.12 -4.92 -40.86
CA MET A 1 12.22 -3.70 -41.69
C MET A 1 11.03 -2.82 -41.38
N GLY A 2 11.24 -1.61 -40.89
CA GLY A 2 10.18 -0.66 -40.55
C GLY A 2 10.64 0.33 -39.47
N HIS A 3 11.53 1.26 -39.86
CA HIS A 3 11.93 2.39 -39.03
C HIS A 3 10.83 3.45 -39.09
N VAL A 4 10.29 3.87 -37.93
CA VAL A 4 9.51 5.09 -37.82
C VAL A 4 10.34 6.13 -37.08
N VAL A 5 10.79 7.12 -37.84
CA VAL A 5 11.49 8.32 -37.36
C VAL A 5 10.42 9.32 -36.96
N TRP A 6 10.41 9.78 -35.70
CA TRP A 6 9.64 10.95 -35.29
C TRP A 6 10.57 12.15 -35.16
N VAL A 7 10.30 13.12 -36.03
CA VAL A 7 10.98 14.42 -36.12
C VAL A 7 10.40 15.34 -35.04
N GLY A 8 11.29 16.04 -34.34
CA GLY A 8 10.97 16.99 -33.30
C GLY A 8 10.35 18.28 -33.83
N LEU A 9 9.53 18.90 -32.99
CA LEU A 9 9.08 20.27 -33.15
C LEU A 9 9.40 21.04 -31.87
N SER A 10 10.47 21.83 -31.92
CA SER A 10 10.87 22.82 -30.91
C SER A 10 9.96 24.04 -31.04
N VAL A 11 9.26 24.41 -29.98
CA VAL A 11 8.62 25.71 -29.86
C VAL A 11 9.36 26.52 -28.77
N VAL A 12 10.08 27.50 -29.24
CA VAL A 12 10.68 28.57 -28.44
C VAL A 12 9.63 29.66 -28.26
N ILE A 13 9.25 29.99 -27.03
CA ILE A 13 8.48 31.20 -26.74
C ILE A 13 9.30 32.10 -25.83
N ALA A 14 9.53 33.30 -26.35
CA ALA A 14 10.37 34.35 -25.81
C ALA A 14 9.77 35.04 -24.59
N SER A 15 10.67 35.56 -23.80
CA SER A 15 10.59 36.45 -22.65
C SER A 15 9.72 37.69 -22.82
N LEU A 16 8.97 38.07 -21.78
CA LEU A 16 8.64 39.48 -21.51
C LEU A 16 8.94 39.77 -20.05
N VAL A 17 9.94 40.60 -19.88
CA VAL A 17 10.29 41.28 -18.65
C VAL A 17 9.28 42.39 -18.39
N GLY A 18 8.64 42.35 -17.23
CA GLY A 18 7.79 43.44 -16.72
C GLY A 18 8.21 43.74 -15.26
N CYS A 19 9.00 44.79 -15.10
CA CYS A 19 9.38 45.36 -13.82
C CYS A 19 8.29 46.34 -13.35
N GLY A 20 7.89 46.30 -12.07
CA GLY A 20 7.21 47.44 -11.44
C GLY A 20 6.24 47.08 -10.32
N GLY A 21 6.50 47.59 -9.12
CA GLY A 21 5.50 47.86 -8.10
C GLY A 21 5.59 47.01 -6.83
N SER A 22 6.31 47.56 -5.84
CA SER A 22 6.22 47.18 -4.44
C SER A 22 4.85 47.53 -3.89
N ASP A 23 4.11 46.52 -3.41
CA ASP A 23 3.09 46.74 -2.37
C ASP A 23 2.98 45.45 -1.51
N THR A 24 3.35 45.63 -0.28
CA THR A 24 3.35 44.66 0.80
C THR A 24 1.89 44.33 1.17
N SER A 25 1.38 43.22 0.71
CA SER A 25 0.10 42.70 1.18
C SER A 25 0.29 41.31 1.81
N THR A 26 0.31 41.30 3.13
CA THR A 26 0.39 40.12 4.00
C THR A 26 -0.86 39.21 3.98
N ALA A 27 -1.78 39.46 3.05
CA ALA A 27 -3.03 38.69 2.95
C ALA A 27 -2.96 37.47 2.01
N GLY A 28 -1.88 37.28 1.25
CA GLY A 28 -1.77 36.23 0.24
C GLY A 28 -1.40 34.84 0.77
N VAL A 29 -0.70 34.76 1.90
CA VAL A 29 -0.14 33.49 2.41
C VAL A 29 -1.21 32.61 3.08
N ALA A 30 -2.20 33.21 3.74
CA ALA A 30 -3.27 32.49 4.42
C ALA A 30 -4.28 31.84 3.44
N ALA A 31 -4.51 32.49 2.29
CA ALA A 31 -5.42 31.99 1.26
C ALA A 31 -4.84 30.82 0.46
N ALA A 32 -3.50 30.78 0.27
CA ALA A 32 -2.84 29.67 -0.42
C ALA A 32 -2.82 28.40 0.44
N ALA A 33 -2.56 28.53 1.74
CA ALA A 33 -2.58 27.39 2.66
C ALA A 33 -3.98 26.77 2.83
N ALA A 34 -5.02 27.62 2.84
CA ALA A 34 -6.40 27.15 2.93
C ALA A 34 -6.86 26.41 1.66
N ARG A 35 -6.40 26.85 0.47
CA ARG A 35 -6.72 26.20 -0.81
C ARG A 35 -6.02 24.83 -0.94
N ASP A 36 -4.78 24.73 -0.49
CA ASP A 36 -4.01 23.48 -0.55
C ASP A 36 -4.59 22.43 0.41
N SER A 37 -5.03 22.86 1.60
CA SER A 37 -5.69 21.99 2.55
C SER A 37 -7.07 21.50 2.08
N ALA A 38 -7.84 22.36 1.40
CA ALA A 38 -9.14 21.99 0.84
C ALA A 38 -9.01 21.04 -0.36
N ALA A 39 -8.03 21.28 -1.25
CA ALA A 39 -7.75 20.40 -2.38
C ALA A 39 -7.32 19.00 -1.93
N LYS A 40 -6.50 18.91 -0.86
CA LYS A 40 -6.08 17.63 -0.30
C LYS A 40 -7.22 16.87 0.38
N ALA A 41 -8.11 17.56 1.07
CA ALA A 41 -9.28 16.96 1.71
C ALA A 41 -10.28 16.41 0.67
N ASP A 42 -10.51 17.13 -0.40
CA ASP A 42 -11.42 16.72 -1.48
C ASP A 42 -10.86 15.53 -2.26
N SER A 43 -9.56 15.53 -2.56
CA SER A 43 -8.87 14.41 -3.19
C SER A 43 -8.92 13.13 -2.33
N THR A 44 -8.77 13.24 -1.01
CA THR A 44 -8.85 12.10 -0.08
C THR A 44 -10.27 11.52 -0.05
N LYS A 45 -11.28 12.38 -0.04
CA LYS A 45 -12.69 11.96 -0.04
C LYS A 45 -13.07 11.28 -1.35
N ALA A 46 -12.58 11.77 -2.49
CA ALA A 46 -12.80 11.13 -3.79
C ALA A 46 -12.18 9.73 -3.87
N GLU A 47 -10.99 9.52 -3.30
CA GLU A 47 -10.37 8.20 -3.22
C GLU A 47 -11.18 7.23 -2.34
N GLU A 48 -11.73 7.68 -1.23
CA GLU A 48 -12.51 6.84 -0.30
C GLU A 48 -13.85 6.39 -0.89
N THR A 49 -14.46 7.17 -1.76
CA THR A 49 -15.73 6.84 -2.42
C THR A 49 -15.54 6.16 -3.79
N SER A 50 -14.31 6.03 -4.26
CA SER A 50 -14.01 5.38 -5.54
C SER A 50 -14.46 3.92 -5.55
N LYS A 51 -15.08 3.48 -6.64
CA LYS A 51 -15.38 2.06 -6.88
C LYS A 51 -14.11 1.23 -7.14
N THR A 52 -12.99 1.86 -7.41
CA THR A 52 -11.68 1.20 -7.56
C THR A 52 -10.98 1.14 -6.21
N LEU A 53 -10.54 -0.04 -5.81
CA LEU A 53 -9.75 -0.24 -4.60
C LEU A 53 -8.27 0.05 -4.88
N LYS A 54 -7.65 0.84 -4.02
CA LYS A 54 -6.22 1.15 -4.04
C LYS A 54 -5.56 0.61 -2.78
N ILE A 55 -4.52 -0.20 -2.94
CA ILE A 55 -3.70 -0.65 -1.81
C ILE A 55 -2.75 0.47 -1.42
N THR A 56 -2.75 0.85 -0.16
CA THR A 56 -1.94 1.96 0.37
C THR A 56 -0.67 1.49 1.05
N ASN A 57 -0.74 0.34 1.74
CA ASN A 57 0.41 -0.30 2.38
C ASN A 57 0.13 -1.76 2.68
N VAL A 58 1.21 -2.55 2.84
CA VAL A 58 1.17 -3.91 3.36
C VAL A 58 2.21 -4.04 4.47
N MET A 59 1.77 -4.46 5.65
CA MET A 59 2.62 -4.65 6.83
C MET A 59 2.50 -6.07 7.36
N ILE A 60 3.58 -6.60 7.92
CA ILE A 60 3.59 -7.89 8.62
C ILE A 60 4.08 -7.73 10.06
N GLY A 61 3.63 -8.60 10.95
CA GLY A 61 4.01 -8.56 12.35
C GLY A 61 3.40 -9.66 13.20
N LYS A 62 3.67 -9.60 14.50
CA LYS A 62 3.27 -10.63 15.47
C LYS A 62 1.88 -10.41 16.06
N ARG A 63 1.34 -9.20 15.99
CA ARG A 63 0.04 -8.85 16.58
C ARG A 63 -0.72 -7.84 15.73
N ILE A 64 -2.04 -7.95 15.80
CA ILE A 64 -2.97 -6.96 15.24
C ILE A 64 -3.50 -6.08 16.38
N GLY A 65 -3.53 -4.79 16.14
CA GLY A 65 -4.14 -3.77 16.97
C GLY A 65 -5.51 -3.33 16.45
N PRO A 66 -6.06 -2.28 17.03
CA PRO A 66 -7.34 -1.73 16.63
C PRO A 66 -7.39 -1.38 15.13
N GLY A 67 -8.54 -1.64 14.50
CA GLY A 67 -8.75 -1.35 13.09
C GLY A 67 -7.98 -2.25 12.12
N GLY A 68 -7.53 -3.44 12.55
CA GLY A 68 -6.86 -4.41 11.67
C GLY A 68 -5.42 -4.04 11.30
N ARG A 69 -4.79 -3.10 11.99
CA ARG A 69 -3.40 -2.69 11.76
C ARG A 69 -2.44 -3.57 12.53
N VAL A 70 -1.28 -3.84 11.95
CA VAL A 70 -0.18 -4.48 12.69
C VAL A 70 0.27 -3.55 13.83
N ALA A 71 0.23 -4.06 15.07
CA ALA A 71 0.67 -3.33 16.27
C ALA A 71 2.18 -3.49 16.53
N GLU A 72 2.75 -4.64 16.16
CA GLU A 72 4.18 -4.95 16.28
C GLU A 72 4.75 -5.38 14.93
N PRO A 73 5.18 -4.42 14.09
CA PRO A 73 5.81 -4.75 12.82
C PRO A 73 7.13 -5.49 13.04
N THR A 74 7.32 -6.61 12.35
CA THR A 74 8.57 -7.37 12.37
C THR A 74 8.70 -8.23 11.12
N PHE A 75 9.95 -8.54 10.77
CA PHE A 75 10.32 -9.52 9.76
C PHE A 75 11.01 -10.74 10.39
N GLN A 76 11.07 -10.79 11.72
CA GLN A 76 11.65 -11.92 12.46
C GLN A 76 10.63 -12.52 13.41
N PHE A 77 10.40 -13.81 13.27
CA PHE A 77 9.42 -14.56 14.03
C PHE A 77 10.08 -15.74 14.77
N ASP A 78 9.41 -16.17 15.82
CA ASP A 78 9.74 -17.42 16.51
C ASP A 78 8.91 -18.57 15.93
N PRO A 79 9.33 -19.83 16.09
CA PRO A 79 8.62 -20.97 15.49
C PRO A 79 7.12 -21.05 15.81
N VAL A 80 6.73 -20.59 16.99
CA VAL A 80 5.33 -20.65 17.48
C VAL A 80 4.51 -19.41 17.17
N ASP A 81 5.13 -18.38 16.59
CA ASP A 81 4.42 -17.12 16.30
C ASP A 81 3.37 -17.29 15.20
N THR A 82 2.28 -16.54 15.32
CA THR A 82 1.36 -16.28 14.23
C THR A 82 1.90 -15.12 13.40
N VAL A 83 1.96 -15.29 12.09
CA VAL A 83 2.36 -14.25 11.14
C VAL A 83 1.12 -13.53 10.66
N TYR A 84 0.96 -12.28 11.07
CA TYR A 84 -0.14 -11.41 10.64
C TYR A 84 0.29 -10.53 9.47
N VAL A 85 -0.64 -10.33 8.54
CA VAL A 85 -0.54 -9.40 7.41
C VAL A 85 -1.66 -8.40 7.51
N SER A 86 -1.35 -7.11 7.48
CA SER A 86 -2.32 -6.02 7.41
C SER A 86 -2.19 -5.31 6.07
N ILE A 87 -3.27 -5.26 5.32
CA ILE A 87 -3.37 -4.62 4.01
C ILE A 87 -4.20 -3.37 4.16
N GLY A 88 -3.57 -2.21 4.07
CA GLY A 88 -4.25 -0.92 4.06
C GLY A 88 -4.81 -0.62 2.68
N THR A 89 -6.07 -0.21 2.63
CA THR A 89 -6.79 0.08 1.38
C THR A 89 -7.56 1.39 1.45
N VAL A 90 -7.88 1.95 0.30
CA VAL A 90 -8.80 3.07 0.12
C VAL A 90 -9.66 2.82 -1.11
N GLY A 91 -10.96 3.11 -0.99
CA GLY A 91 -11.98 2.87 -2.01
C GLY A 91 -13.18 2.10 -1.47
N SER A 92 -14.25 2.03 -2.24
CA SER A 92 -15.51 1.41 -1.85
C SER A 92 -16.10 0.57 -2.99
N PRO A 93 -15.38 -0.44 -3.51
CA PRO A 93 -15.95 -1.40 -4.46
C PRO A 93 -17.00 -2.27 -3.76
N ASP A 94 -17.85 -2.93 -4.53
CA ASP A 94 -18.90 -3.78 -3.97
C ASP A 94 -18.33 -5.03 -3.28
N THR A 95 -17.18 -5.53 -3.77
CA THR A 95 -16.41 -6.64 -3.16
C THR A 95 -14.94 -6.50 -3.49
N ALA A 96 -14.08 -7.10 -2.66
CA ALA A 96 -12.65 -7.24 -2.87
C ALA A 96 -12.17 -8.54 -2.22
N ALA A 97 -11.42 -9.35 -2.95
CA ALA A 97 -10.87 -10.60 -2.45
C ALA A 97 -9.36 -10.51 -2.27
N PHE A 98 -8.88 -10.71 -1.05
CA PHE A 98 -7.46 -10.77 -0.73
C PHE A 98 -7.03 -12.19 -0.41
N GLN A 99 -5.84 -12.56 -0.88
CA GLN A 99 -5.17 -13.80 -0.51
C GLN A 99 -3.72 -13.49 -0.10
N ALA A 100 -3.28 -14.08 1.01
CA ALA A 100 -1.87 -14.16 1.39
C ALA A 100 -1.41 -15.62 1.21
N ARG A 101 -0.41 -15.85 0.36
CA ARG A 101 0.24 -17.15 0.18
C ARG A 101 1.61 -17.13 0.83
N PHE A 102 1.85 -18.08 1.71
CA PHE A 102 3.12 -18.25 2.42
C PHE A 102 3.92 -19.37 1.76
N THR A 103 5.15 -19.10 1.38
CA THR A 103 6.07 -20.07 0.75
C THR A 103 7.40 -20.11 1.49
N ASN A 104 8.07 -21.27 1.46
CA ASN A 104 9.43 -21.39 1.96
C ASN A 104 10.48 -20.95 0.90
N GLN A 105 11.78 -21.08 1.21
CA GLN A 105 12.87 -20.75 0.29
C GLN A 105 12.86 -21.55 -1.02
N LYS A 106 12.28 -22.73 -1.02
CA LYS A 106 12.16 -23.60 -2.20
C LYS A 106 10.93 -23.24 -3.06
N GLY A 107 10.12 -22.25 -2.63
CA GLY A 107 8.87 -21.90 -3.29
C GLY A 107 7.69 -22.82 -2.98
N GLU A 108 7.86 -23.78 -2.06
CA GLU A 108 6.80 -24.68 -1.65
C GLU A 108 5.77 -23.92 -0.81
N ALA A 109 4.48 -24.12 -1.12
CA ALA A 109 3.39 -23.51 -0.36
C ALA A 109 3.34 -24.11 1.06
N MET A 110 3.39 -23.24 2.05
CA MET A 110 3.36 -23.61 3.46
C MET A 110 1.99 -23.37 4.08
N ASP A 111 1.33 -22.28 3.67
CA ASP A 111 0.01 -21.88 4.15
C ASP A 111 -0.61 -20.85 3.20
N SER A 112 -1.92 -20.62 3.33
CA SER A 112 -2.61 -19.54 2.64
C SER A 112 -3.81 -19.05 3.45
N SER A 113 -4.06 -17.75 3.41
CA SER A 113 -5.22 -17.11 4.04
C SER A 113 -5.96 -16.31 2.99
N VAL A 114 -7.28 -16.45 2.93
CA VAL A 114 -8.16 -15.74 1.96
C VAL A 114 -9.24 -15.00 2.73
N LYS A 115 -9.54 -13.78 2.32
CA LYS A 115 -10.63 -12.99 2.88
C LYS A 115 -11.29 -12.13 1.80
N THR A 116 -12.60 -12.27 1.70
CA THR A 116 -13.43 -11.38 0.87
C THR A 116 -14.10 -10.34 1.75
N ILE A 117 -14.03 -9.09 1.36
CA ILE A 117 -14.55 -7.94 2.10
C ILE A 117 -15.44 -7.06 1.20
N LYS A 118 -16.16 -6.14 1.83
CA LYS A 118 -16.89 -5.03 1.19
C LYS A 118 -16.34 -3.74 1.75
N PRO A 119 -15.28 -3.18 1.14
CA PRO A 119 -14.61 -2.02 1.69
C PRO A 119 -15.51 -0.79 1.73
N LYS A 120 -15.33 0.04 2.78
CA LYS A 120 -16.06 1.30 2.96
C LYS A 120 -15.05 2.43 3.21
N GLY A 121 -14.45 2.94 2.14
CA GLY A 121 -13.45 4.00 2.23
C GLY A 121 -12.07 3.48 2.64
N ARG A 122 -11.48 4.08 3.66
CA ARG A 122 -10.14 3.73 4.15
C ARG A 122 -10.22 2.70 5.27
N GLU A 123 -9.66 1.52 5.04
CA GLU A 123 -9.65 0.45 6.04
C GLU A 123 -8.41 -0.44 5.97
N HIS A 124 -8.28 -1.35 6.93
CA HIS A 124 -7.25 -2.38 6.94
C HIS A 124 -7.88 -3.77 6.97
N THR A 125 -7.41 -4.63 6.08
CA THR A 125 -7.78 -6.04 6.04
C THR A 125 -6.66 -6.86 6.65
N GLU A 126 -6.99 -7.67 7.64
CA GLU A 126 -6.08 -8.61 8.28
C GLU A 126 -6.19 -9.99 7.61
N LEU A 127 -5.03 -10.58 7.32
CA LEU A 127 -4.83 -11.99 7.00
C LEU A 127 -3.77 -12.56 7.95
N HIS A 128 -3.78 -13.87 8.21
CA HIS A 128 -2.77 -14.48 9.05
C HIS A 128 -2.51 -15.94 8.70
N ALA A 129 -1.38 -16.45 9.15
CA ALA A 129 -1.03 -17.85 9.12
C ALA A 129 -0.43 -18.27 10.47
N ALA A 130 -0.89 -19.41 10.97
CA ALA A 130 -0.36 -20.05 12.19
C ALA A 130 -0.21 -21.55 11.95
N ARG A 131 0.92 -22.11 12.36
CA ARG A 131 1.18 -23.54 12.16
C ARG A 131 1.13 -24.30 13.47
N ALA A 132 0.28 -25.31 13.56
CA ALA A 132 0.14 -26.14 14.78
C ALA A 132 1.45 -26.82 15.21
N LYS A 133 2.31 -27.19 14.25
CA LYS A 133 3.66 -27.75 14.52
C LYS A 133 4.77 -26.71 14.55
N GLY A 134 4.40 -25.42 14.50
CA GLY A 134 5.34 -24.31 14.36
C GLY A 134 5.92 -24.17 12.95
N TRP A 135 6.61 -23.06 12.76
CA TRP A 135 7.38 -22.77 11.55
C TRP A 135 8.79 -23.35 11.69
N ALA A 136 9.28 -24.02 10.66
CA ALA A 136 10.70 -24.43 10.64
C ALA A 136 11.61 -23.18 10.57
N PRO A 137 12.78 -23.19 11.20
CA PRO A 137 13.74 -22.10 11.05
C PRO A 137 14.15 -21.89 9.58
N GLY A 138 14.16 -20.64 9.12
CA GLY A 138 14.51 -20.31 7.74
C GLY A 138 13.83 -19.04 7.23
N ALA A 139 14.03 -18.74 5.96
CA ALA A 139 13.37 -17.60 5.32
C ALA A 139 12.10 -18.05 4.58
N TYR A 140 11.13 -17.18 4.58
CA TYR A 140 9.82 -17.36 3.98
C TYR A 140 9.45 -16.13 3.17
N ARG A 141 8.53 -16.33 2.23
CA ARG A 141 7.92 -15.25 1.43
C ARG A 141 6.41 -15.29 1.59
N ILE A 142 5.82 -14.11 1.72
CA ILE A 142 4.38 -13.90 1.62
C ILE A 142 4.15 -13.18 0.30
N THR A 143 3.29 -13.72 -0.55
CA THR A 143 2.80 -13.03 -1.74
C THR A 143 1.34 -12.67 -1.50
N ILE A 144 1.02 -11.40 -1.71
CA ILE A 144 -0.34 -10.87 -1.55
C ILE A 144 -0.98 -10.79 -2.93
N TYR A 145 -2.17 -11.33 -3.01
CA TYR A 145 -3.01 -11.28 -4.21
C TYR A 145 -4.25 -10.45 -3.91
N PHE A 146 -4.68 -9.69 -4.90
CA PHE A 146 -5.94 -8.97 -4.93
C PHE A 146 -6.70 -9.39 -6.18
N ASP A 147 -7.91 -9.95 -5.99
CA ASP A 147 -8.76 -10.50 -7.05
C ASP A 147 -8.02 -11.45 -8.02
N GLY A 148 -7.00 -12.16 -7.53
CA GLY A 148 -6.20 -13.13 -8.27
C GLY A 148 -4.86 -12.61 -8.77
N ASP A 149 -4.65 -11.29 -8.83
CA ASP A 149 -3.40 -10.67 -9.27
C ASP A 149 -2.43 -10.46 -8.10
N SER A 150 -1.14 -10.76 -8.30
CA SER A 150 -0.10 -10.51 -7.31
C SER A 150 0.20 -9.01 -7.23
N VAL A 151 0.01 -8.41 -6.05
CA VAL A 151 0.11 -6.96 -5.83
C VAL A 151 1.25 -6.53 -4.91
N ASP A 152 1.73 -7.42 -4.03
CA ASP A 152 2.88 -7.15 -3.15
C ASP A 152 3.53 -8.47 -2.70
N SER A 153 4.77 -8.39 -2.22
CA SER A 153 5.50 -9.50 -1.64
C SER A 153 6.37 -9.04 -0.47
N LYS A 154 6.36 -9.81 0.62
CA LYS A 154 7.21 -9.58 1.80
C LYS A 154 8.01 -10.84 2.11
N THR A 155 9.22 -10.69 2.61
CA THR A 155 10.02 -11.77 3.16
C THR A 155 10.11 -11.66 4.67
N PHE A 156 10.12 -12.79 5.35
CA PHE A 156 10.38 -12.87 6.79
C PHE A 156 11.26 -14.06 7.12
N ALA A 157 11.86 -14.03 8.28
CA ALA A 157 12.70 -15.12 8.79
C ALA A 157 12.14 -15.69 10.09
N VAL A 158 12.23 -17.00 10.24
CA VAL A 158 11.95 -17.70 11.49
C VAL A 158 13.26 -18.09 12.14
N ARG A 159 13.46 -17.66 13.38
CA ARG A 159 14.67 -17.93 14.15
C ARG A 159 14.75 -19.39 14.59
N LYS A 160 15.98 -19.87 14.83
CA LYS A 160 16.17 -21.15 15.53
C LYS A 160 15.68 -21.00 16.97
N PRO A 161 15.04 -22.02 17.54
CA PRO A 161 14.77 -22.07 18.99
C PRO A 161 16.09 -21.89 19.76
N GLN A 162 16.07 -21.08 20.79
CA GLN A 162 17.18 -20.97 21.74
C GLN A 162 17.12 -22.09 22.75
#